data_dbfb69296ad02998258f5c2790a1c10b
#
_entry.id   dbfb69296ad02998258f5c2790a1c10b
#
_cell.length_a   1.000
_cell.length_b   1.000
_cell.length_c   1.000
_cell.angle_alpha   90.00
_cell.angle_beta   90.00
_cell.angle_gamma   90.00
#
_symmetry.space_group_name_H-M   'P 1'
#
loop_
_entity.id
_entity.type
_entity.pdbx_description
1 polymer ?
#
loop_
_entity_poly.entity_id
_entity_poly.type
_entity_poly.pdbx_seq_one_letter_code
_entity_poly.pdbx_strand_id
1 'polypeptide(L)'
;MMACAAGMMLALTATAQTRAEREIEANPRLAAGKYMAYEAPQGRPTPPPEGYSPCYISTYARHGSRYLTGEDKYEPALTALAEADRRGALTPKGKRALAVVEALAEECGDRYGELTPKGAAQHRALADRMFANYPEIFADGTHVDARSTYKTRAFLSMAAACIELKGLNPRLNITTDASEHDAYYLKYKNPVYSDSCQQNADSAFAAARER
;
A
#
# COMPACT_ATOMS: atom_id res chain seq x y z
N MET A 1 12.14 -4.39 -70.28
CA MET A 1 11.54 -3.61 -69.17
C MET A 1 11.33 -4.52 -68.00
N MET A 2 12.21 -4.47 -66.99
CA MET A 2 12.08 -5.23 -65.76
C MET A 2 11.54 -4.27 -64.69
N ALA A 3 10.38 -4.54 -64.15
CA ALA A 3 9.80 -3.80 -63.07
C ALA A 3 10.26 -4.42 -61.74
N CYS A 4 11.12 -3.71 -61.00
CA CYS A 4 11.47 -4.04 -59.62
C CYS A 4 10.33 -3.65 -58.68
N ALA A 5 9.62 -4.64 -58.14
CA ALA A 5 8.70 -4.45 -57.04
C ALA A 5 9.49 -4.43 -55.72
N ALA A 6 9.69 -3.22 -55.17
CA ALA A 6 10.23 -3.07 -53.83
C ALA A 6 9.16 -3.37 -52.81
N GLY A 7 9.19 -4.57 -52.23
CA GLY A 7 8.37 -4.94 -51.08
C GLY A 7 8.85 -4.25 -49.81
N MET A 8 8.07 -3.29 -49.34
CA MET A 8 8.28 -2.62 -48.07
C MET A 8 7.82 -3.57 -46.94
N MET A 9 8.76 -4.30 -46.33
CA MET A 9 8.50 -5.05 -45.11
C MET A 9 8.33 -4.05 -43.96
N LEU A 10 7.09 -3.77 -43.58
CA LEU A 10 6.80 -3.17 -42.27
C LEU A 10 7.12 -4.23 -41.18
N ALA A 11 8.27 -4.09 -40.58
CA ALA A 11 8.57 -4.82 -39.34
C ALA A 11 7.65 -4.27 -38.23
N LEU A 12 6.52 -4.94 -38.01
CA LEU A 12 5.75 -4.78 -36.78
C LEU A 12 6.63 -5.28 -35.62
N THR A 13 7.27 -4.38 -34.90
CA THR A 13 7.88 -4.68 -33.60
C THR A 13 6.74 -4.97 -32.63
N ALA A 14 6.28 -6.22 -32.58
CA ALA A 14 5.41 -6.68 -31.51
C ALA A 14 6.25 -6.64 -30.22
N THR A 15 6.15 -5.57 -29.45
CA THR A 15 6.67 -5.52 -28.10
C THR A 15 5.87 -6.53 -27.27
N ALA A 16 6.52 -7.62 -26.86
CA ALA A 16 5.86 -8.62 -26.03
C ALA A 16 5.44 -7.94 -24.72
N GLN A 17 4.12 -7.92 -24.47
CA GLN A 17 3.55 -7.35 -23.26
C GLN A 17 4.11 -8.04 -22.02
N THR A 18 4.58 -7.27 -21.08
CA THR A 18 5.13 -7.80 -19.82
C THR A 18 4.02 -8.47 -18.99
N ARG A 19 4.42 -9.35 -18.05
CA ARG A 19 3.46 -9.95 -17.12
C ARG A 19 2.69 -8.89 -16.33
N ALA A 20 3.38 -7.84 -15.87
CA ALA A 20 2.77 -6.74 -15.12
C ALA A 20 1.72 -5.98 -15.95
N GLU A 21 1.99 -5.70 -17.23
CA GLU A 21 1.02 -5.06 -18.11
C GLU A 21 -0.24 -5.89 -18.28
N ARG A 22 -0.11 -7.21 -18.51
CA ARG A 22 -1.27 -8.11 -18.61
C ARG A 22 -2.09 -8.17 -17.32
N GLU A 23 -1.42 -8.21 -16.15
CA GLU A 23 -2.10 -8.22 -14.86
C GLU A 23 -2.84 -6.91 -14.61
N ILE A 24 -2.26 -5.75 -14.97
CA ILE A 24 -2.89 -4.43 -14.85
C ILE A 24 -4.05 -4.28 -15.83
N GLU A 25 -3.94 -4.76 -17.05
CA GLU A 25 -5.07 -4.77 -18.00
C GLU A 25 -6.25 -5.59 -17.50
N ALA A 26 -5.97 -6.77 -16.94
CA ALA A 26 -7.00 -7.64 -16.35
C ALA A 26 -7.62 -7.01 -15.09
N ASN A 27 -6.83 -6.27 -14.31
CA ASN A 27 -7.28 -5.59 -13.09
C ASN A 27 -6.60 -4.21 -12.95
N PRO A 28 -7.19 -3.14 -13.52
CA PRO A 28 -6.62 -1.80 -13.49
C PRO A 28 -6.32 -1.24 -12.08
N ARG A 29 -6.94 -1.81 -11.03
CA ARG A 29 -6.65 -1.42 -9.64
C ARG A 29 -5.20 -1.69 -9.23
N LEU A 30 -4.54 -2.68 -9.84
CA LEU A 30 -3.14 -3.00 -9.59
C LEU A 30 -2.20 -1.84 -9.95
N ALA A 31 -2.61 -0.96 -10.88
CA ALA A 31 -1.86 0.25 -11.20
C ALA A 31 -1.74 1.22 -10.02
N ALA A 32 -2.62 1.13 -9.02
CA ALA A 32 -2.56 1.96 -7.82
C ALA A 32 -1.32 1.65 -6.94
N GLY A 33 -0.69 0.47 -7.09
CA GLY A 33 0.51 0.09 -6.37
C GLY A 33 0.36 0.30 -4.86
N LYS A 34 1.21 1.12 -4.28
CA LYS A 34 1.19 1.41 -2.83
C LYS A 34 -0.05 2.16 -2.32
N TYR A 35 -0.89 2.67 -3.22
CA TYR A 35 -2.15 3.35 -2.88
C TYR A 35 -3.36 2.41 -2.93
N MET A 36 -3.17 1.17 -3.37
CA MET A 36 -4.23 0.17 -3.30
C MET A 36 -4.57 -0.12 -1.84
N ALA A 37 -5.86 -0.06 -1.50
CA ALA A 37 -6.32 -0.40 -0.16
C ALA A 37 -6.09 -1.90 0.10
N TYR A 38 -5.66 -2.23 1.32
CA TYR A 38 -5.58 -3.62 1.74
C TYR A 38 -6.98 -4.23 1.79
N GLU A 39 -7.17 -5.32 1.10
CA GLU A 39 -8.38 -6.13 1.11
C GLU A 39 -8.13 -7.40 1.91
N ALA A 40 -9.12 -7.78 2.73
CA ALA A 40 -9.02 -9.03 3.48
C ALA A 40 -8.89 -10.22 2.52
N PRO A 41 -7.97 -11.15 2.75
CA PRO A 41 -7.93 -12.39 1.99
C PRO A 41 -9.28 -13.10 2.05
N GLN A 42 -9.70 -13.64 0.91
CA GLN A 42 -10.92 -14.45 0.83
C GLN A 42 -10.57 -15.90 1.17
N GLY A 43 -11.46 -16.57 1.88
CA GLY A 43 -11.30 -17.97 2.25
C GLY A 43 -10.76 -18.19 3.67
N ARG A 44 -10.72 -19.45 4.07
CA ARG A 44 -10.18 -19.85 5.37
C ARG A 44 -8.67 -20.06 5.27
N PRO A 45 -7.92 -19.78 6.35
CA PRO A 45 -6.51 -20.15 6.42
C PRO A 45 -6.34 -21.67 6.21
N THR A 46 -5.20 -22.07 5.65
CA THR A 46 -4.83 -23.49 5.58
C THR A 46 -4.72 -24.02 7.01
N PRO A 47 -5.37 -25.16 7.33
CA PRO A 47 -5.26 -25.74 8.66
C PRO A 47 -3.81 -26.14 8.97
N PRO A 48 -3.40 -26.16 10.25
CA PRO A 48 -2.09 -26.65 10.62
C PRO A 48 -1.95 -28.15 10.25
N PRO A 49 -0.71 -28.63 10.03
CA PRO A 49 -0.49 -30.06 9.85
C PRO A 49 -0.97 -30.86 11.05
N GLU A 50 -1.28 -32.14 10.83
CA GLU A 50 -1.69 -33.05 11.91
C GLU A 50 -0.63 -33.09 13.03
N GLY A 51 -1.07 -32.99 14.27
CA GLY A 51 -0.21 -32.97 15.46
C GLY A 51 0.44 -31.61 15.78
N TYR A 52 0.15 -30.56 14.98
CA TYR A 52 0.63 -29.19 15.25
C TYR A 52 -0.51 -28.27 15.64
N SER A 53 -0.20 -27.34 16.53
CA SER A 53 -1.11 -26.24 16.88
C SER A 53 -0.38 -24.90 16.82
N PRO A 54 -1.06 -23.80 16.45
CA PRO A 54 -0.47 -22.47 16.49
C PRO A 54 -0.02 -22.11 17.91
N CYS A 55 1.22 -21.60 18.06
CA CYS A 55 1.78 -21.22 19.35
C CYS A 55 2.29 -19.78 19.39
N TYR A 56 2.44 -19.13 18.23
CA TYR A 56 2.99 -17.78 18.13
C TYR A 56 2.52 -17.08 16.86
N ILE A 57 2.24 -15.78 16.95
CA ILE A 57 2.01 -14.90 15.79
C ILE A 57 3.04 -13.77 15.80
N SER A 58 3.73 -13.60 14.67
CA SER A 58 4.52 -12.40 14.38
C SER A 58 3.88 -11.65 13.23
N THR A 59 3.59 -10.38 13.43
CA THR A 59 2.96 -9.53 12.42
C THR A 59 3.80 -8.30 12.15
N TYR A 60 4.15 -8.10 10.87
CA TYR A 60 4.76 -6.86 10.40
C TYR A 60 3.81 -6.17 9.42
N ALA A 61 3.38 -4.96 9.75
CA ALA A 61 2.40 -4.25 8.97
C ALA A 61 2.83 -2.81 8.66
N ARG A 62 2.37 -2.30 7.53
CA ARG A 62 2.44 -0.87 7.23
C ARG A 62 1.30 -0.15 7.98
N HIS A 63 1.46 1.14 8.28
CA HIS A 63 0.34 1.98 8.75
C HIS A 63 -0.87 1.86 7.83
N GLY A 64 -2.06 2.03 8.36
CA GLY A 64 -3.32 2.05 7.63
C GLY A 64 -3.43 3.18 6.61
N SER A 65 -4.56 3.26 5.92
CA SER A 65 -4.83 4.34 4.96
C SER A 65 -4.66 5.71 5.62
N ARG A 66 -4.01 6.61 4.91
CA ARG A 66 -3.70 7.97 5.36
C ARG A 66 -3.98 9.00 4.28
N TYR A 67 -4.12 10.25 4.66
CA TYR A 67 -4.09 11.37 3.73
C TYR A 67 -2.73 11.46 3.01
N LEU A 68 -2.68 12.08 1.84
CA LEU A 68 -1.41 12.32 1.14
C LEU A 68 -0.52 13.24 1.99
N THR A 69 0.79 13.17 1.78
CA THR A 69 1.78 13.75 2.70
C THR A 69 2.02 15.25 2.52
N GLY A 70 1.34 15.89 1.61
CA GLY A 70 1.48 17.31 1.33
C GLY A 70 0.51 17.77 0.26
N GLU A 71 0.27 19.06 0.18
CA GLU A 71 -0.54 19.72 -0.83
C GLU A 71 -0.03 19.43 -2.24
N ASP A 72 1.29 19.42 -2.41
CA ASP A 72 2.00 19.10 -3.65
C ASP A 72 1.66 17.72 -4.24
N LYS A 73 0.96 16.88 -3.49
CA LYS A 73 0.50 15.56 -3.95
C LYS A 73 -0.93 15.58 -4.48
N TYR A 74 -1.73 16.59 -4.11
CA TYR A 74 -3.09 16.81 -4.63
C TYR A 74 -3.09 17.74 -5.84
N GLU A 75 -2.30 18.81 -5.76
CA GLU A 75 -2.26 19.92 -6.72
C GLU A 75 -2.11 19.50 -8.20
N PRO A 76 -1.20 18.61 -8.60
CA PRO A 76 -1.03 18.27 -10.02
C PRO A 76 -2.28 17.66 -10.65
N ALA A 77 -3.01 16.82 -9.93
CA ALA A 77 -4.24 16.21 -10.42
C ALA A 77 -5.39 17.24 -10.44
N LEU A 78 -5.53 18.06 -9.40
CA LEU A 78 -6.51 19.12 -9.33
C LEU A 78 -6.33 20.12 -10.48
N THR A 79 -5.12 20.65 -10.65
CA THR A 79 -4.81 21.66 -11.68
C THR A 79 -5.06 21.11 -13.08
N ALA A 80 -4.56 19.91 -13.39
CA ALA A 80 -4.71 19.31 -14.72
C ALA A 80 -6.17 19.03 -15.07
N LEU A 81 -6.94 18.48 -14.13
CA LEU A 81 -8.35 18.16 -14.35
C LEU A 81 -9.21 19.43 -14.40
N ALA A 82 -9.01 20.40 -13.52
CA ALA A 82 -9.73 21.66 -13.53
C ALA A 82 -9.48 22.48 -14.81
N GLU A 83 -8.24 22.47 -15.31
CA GLU A 83 -7.92 23.13 -16.57
C GLU A 83 -8.57 22.44 -17.76
N ALA A 84 -8.58 21.10 -17.78
CA ALA A 84 -9.27 20.34 -18.82
C ALA A 84 -10.79 20.57 -18.79
N ASP A 85 -11.39 20.73 -17.60
CA ASP A 85 -12.81 21.04 -17.46
C ASP A 85 -13.13 22.44 -18.00
N ARG A 86 -12.34 23.45 -17.64
CA ARG A 86 -12.50 24.83 -18.17
C ARG A 86 -12.45 24.89 -19.71
N ARG A 87 -11.69 24.01 -20.33
CA ARG A 87 -11.61 23.88 -21.80
C ARG A 87 -12.70 23.00 -22.42
N GLY A 88 -13.60 22.44 -21.61
CA GLY A 88 -14.63 21.52 -22.07
C GLY A 88 -14.10 20.19 -22.59
N ALA A 89 -12.84 19.81 -22.21
CA ALA A 89 -12.13 18.64 -22.71
C ALA A 89 -12.34 17.38 -21.85
N LEU A 90 -13.05 17.49 -20.71
CA LEU A 90 -13.29 16.31 -19.86
C LEU A 90 -14.45 15.47 -20.39
N THR A 91 -14.20 14.16 -20.45
CA THR A 91 -15.26 13.15 -20.59
C THR A 91 -16.12 13.09 -19.31
N PRO A 92 -17.30 12.44 -19.32
CA PRO A 92 -18.07 12.20 -18.09
C PRO A 92 -17.26 11.46 -17.00
N LYS A 93 -16.36 10.56 -17.39
CA LYS A 93 -15.43 9.89 -16.46
C LYS A 93 -14.41 10.88 -15.86
N GLY A 94 -13.89 11.79 -16.70
CA GLY A 94 -12.96 12.84 -16.26
C GLY A 94 -13.61 13.80 -15.26
N LYS A 95 -14.87 14.22 -15.47
CA LYS A 95 -15.63 15.06 -14.54
C LYS A 95 -15.84 14.37 -13.18
N ARG A 96 -16.16 13.06 -13.19
CA ARG A 96 -16.26 12.30 -11.94
C ARG A 96 -14.91 12.20 -11.23
N ALA A 97 -13.81 12.05 -11.98
CA ALA A 97 -12.47 12.01 -11.39
C ALA A 97 -12.10 13.34 -10.72
N LEU A 98 -12.41 14.48 -11.37
CA LEU A 98 -12.21 15.81 -10.80
C LEU A 98 -12.97 15.94 -9.47
N ALA A 99 -14.27 15.65 -9.45
CA ALA A 99 -15.09 15.74 -8.25
C ALA A 99 -14.56 14.87 -7.09
N VAL A 100 -14.03 13.66 -7.41
CA VAL A 100 -13.42 12.80 -6.39
C VAL A 100 -12.13 13.40 -5.84
N VAL A 101 -11.27 13.97 -6.70
CA VAL A 101 -10.00 14.57 -6.24
C VAL A 101 -10.25 15.83 -5.43
N GLU A 102 -11.22 16.66 -5.82
CA GLU A 102 -11.66 17.82 -5.04
C GLU A 102 -12.17 17.42 -3.66
N ALA A 103 -13.07 16.43 -3.58
CA ALA A 103 -13.60 15.93 -2.32
C ALA A 103 -12.51 15.34 -1.40
N LEU A 104 -11.53 14.65 -1.98
CA LEU A 104 -10.40 14.10 -1.22
C LEU A 104 -9.47 15.20 -0.68
N ALA A 105 -9.26 16.27 -1.43
CA ALA A 105 -8.46 17.41 -0.99
C ALA A 105 -9.18 18.20 0.10
N GLU A 106 -10.48 18.41 -0.05
CA GLU A 106 -11.34 19.06 0.95
C GLU A 106 -11.40 18.26 2.25
N GLU A 107 -11.63 16.93 2.18
CA GLU A 107 -11.63 16.04 3.35
C GLU A 107 -10.28 16.06 4.08
N CYS A 108 -9.18 16.13 3.32
CA CYS A 108 -7.84 16.21 3.90
C CYS A 108 -7.66 17.51 4.71
N GLY A 109 -8.07 18.65 4.16
CA GLY A 109 -7.76 19.95 4.73
C GLY A 109 -6.25 20.13 4.91
N ASP A 110 -5.82 20.33 6.14
CA ASP A 110 -4.41 20.44 6.55
C ASP A 110 -3.82 19.15 7.18
N ARG A 111 -4.59 18.07 7.20
CA ARG A 111 -4.24 16.79 7.86
C ARG A 111 -3.29 15.92 7.04
N TYR A 112 -2.29 16.53 6.41
CA TYR A 112 -1.33 15.84 5.54
C TYR A 112 -0.57 14.71 6.26
N GLY A 113 -0.67 13.51 5.70
CA GLY A 113 0.02 12.33 6.20
C GLY A 113 -0.57 11.71 7.46
N GLU A 114 -1.66 12.23 7.98
CA GLU A 114 -2.36 11.65 9.13
C GLU A 114 -3.12 10.39 8.77
N LEU A 115 -3.31 9.52 9.77
CA LEU A 115 -4.10 8.30 9.63
C LEU A 115 -5.59 8.67 9.43
N THR A 116 -6.22 8.08 8.42
CA THR A 116 -7.67 8.25 8.22
C THR A 116 -8.47 7.33 9.15
N PRO A 117 -9.77 7.62 9.41
CA PRO A 117 -10.66 6.69 10.10
C PRO A 117 -10.70 5.28 9.46
N LYS A 118 -10.64 5.23 8.12
CA LYS A 118 -10.51 3.99 7.36
C LYS A 118 -9.22 3.25 7.70
N GLY A 119 -8.11 3.97 7.85
CA GLY A 119 -6.81 3.37 8.22
C GLY A 119 -6.84 2.73 9.60
N ALA A 120 -7.47 3.38 10.58
CA ALA A 120 -7.67 2.80 11.90
C ALA A 120 -8.59 1.56 11.84
N ALA A 121 -9.68 1.62 11.08
CA ALA A 121 -10.60 0.49 10.89
C ALA A 121 -9.91 -0.71 10.22
N GLN A 122 -8.97 -0.50 9.28
CA GLN A 122 -8.18 -1.57 8.68
C GLN A 122 -7.37 -2.34 9.73
N HIS A 123 -6.74 -1.65 10.67
CA HIS A 123 -5.96 -2.29 11.73
C HIS A 123 -6.83 -3.00 12.77
N ARG A 124 -8.00 -2.47 13.10
CA ARG A 124 -8.98 -3.21 13.92
C ARG A 124 -9.40 -4.51 13.23
N ALA A 125 -9.77 -4.44 11.95
CA ALA A 125 -10.15 -5.64 11.18
C ALA A 125 -9.02 -6.67 11.03
N LEU A 126 -7.75 -6.24 11.04
CA LEU A 126 -6.60 -7.15 11.09
C LEU A 126 -6.54 -7.87 12.45
N ALA A 127 -6.73 -7.15 13.55
CA ALA A 127 -6.75 -7.70 14.90
C ALA A 127 -7.91 -8.70 15.07
N ASP A 128 -9.12 -8.35 14.63
CA ASP A 128 -10.28 -9.24 14.62
C ASP A 128 -9.98 -10.56 13.91
N ARG A 129 -9.40 -10.50 12.73
CA ARG A 129 -9.07 -11.71 11.97
C ARG A 129 -8.01 -12.56 12.64
N MET A 130 -6.98 -11.96 13.21
CA MET A 130 -5.97 -12.72 13.97
C MET A 130 -6.60 -13.42 15.15
N PHE A 131 -7.43 -12.71 15.91
CA PHE A 131 -8.13 -13.26 17.06
C PHE A 131 -9.10 -14.38 16.66
N ALA A 132 -9.89 -14.17 15.62
CA ALA A 132 -10.88 -15.15 15.14
C ALA A 132 -10.24 -16.42 14.56
N ASN A 133 -9.08 -16.29 13.90
CA ASN A 133 -8.41 -17.43 13.28
C ASN A 133 -7.51 -18.21 14.24
N TYR A 134 -7.02 -17.56 15.31
CA TYR A 134 -6.04 -18.14 16.24
C TYR A 134 -6.37 -17.78 17.71
N PRO A 135 -7.59 -18.11 18.18
CA PRO A 135 -8.04 -17.71 19.53
C PRO A 135 -7.15 -18.29 20.64
N GLU A 136 -6.53 -19.45 20.41
CA GLU A 136 -5.61 -20.10 21.35
C GLU A 136 -4.36 -19.27 21.64
N ILE A 137 -3.90 -18.46 20.67
CA ILE A 137 -2.74 -17.57 20.85
C ILE A 137 -3.12 -16.35 21.69
N PHE A 138 -4.39 -15.94 21.67
CA PHE A 138 -4.89 -14.78 22.42
C PHE A 138 -5.64 -15.19 23.69
N ALA A 139 -5.21 -16.31 24.30
CA ALA A 139 -5.75 -16.77 25.59
C ALA A 139 -5.43 -15.79 26.73
N ASP A 140 -6.11 -15.97 27.85
CA ASP A 140 -5.96 -15.13 29.03
C ASP A 140 -4.51 -15.06 29.52
N GLY A 141 -4.05 -13.85 29.81
CA GLY A 141 -2.70 -13.59 30.28
C GLY A 141 -1.62 -13.61 29.18
N THR A 142 -1.98 -13.91 27.93
CA THR A 142 -1.00 -13.85 26.83
C THR A 142 -0.40 -12.46 26.71
N HIS A 143 0.91 -12.42 26.56
CA HIS A 143 1.65 -11.19 26.33
C HIS A 143 1.69 -10.83 24.84
N VAL A 144 1.29 -9.61 24.53
CA VAL A 144 1.38 -9.01 23.20
C VAL A 144 2.40 -7.87 23.27
N ASP A 145 3.54 -8.02 22.63
CA ASP A 145 4.56 -6.96 22.49
C ASP A 145 4.31 -6.22 21.17
N ALA A 146 3.79 -5.00 21.23
CA ALA A 146 3.44 -4.20 20.08
C ALA A 146 4.40 -3.01 19.93
N ARG A 147 5.04 -2.91 18.77
CA ARG A 147 6.05 -1.88 18.48
C ARG A 147 5.73 -1.13 17.21
N SER A 148 6.01 0.17 17.17
CA SER A 148 5.88 0.98 15.97
C SER A 148 7.05 1.95 15.80
N THR A 149 7.16 2.51 14.59
CA THR A 149 7.99 3.71 14.41
C THR A 149 7.31 4.90 15.10
N TYR A 150 8.08 5.93 15.45
CA TYR A 150 7.61 7.16 16.10
C TYR A 150 6.70 8.05 15.21
N LYS A 151 6.38 7.62 13.98
CA LYS A 151 5.43 8.35 13.12
C LYS A 151 4.01 8.17 13.65
N THR A 152 3.31 9.27 13.95
CA THR A 152 1.97 9.30 14.56
C THR A 152 1.01 8.31 13.89
N ARG A 153 0.96 8.27 12.56
CA ARG A 153 0.08 7.34 11.82
C ARG A 153 0.43 5.87 12.05
N ALA A 154 1.73 5.53 12.25
CA ALA A 154 2.14 4.16 12.52
C ALA A 154 1.75 3.77 13.94
N PHE A 155 2.03 4.65 14.91
CA PHE A 155 1.65 4.49 16.31
C PHE A 155 0.11 4.33 16.44
N LEU A 156 -0.67 5.21 15.81
CA LEU A 156 -2.13 5.12 15.86
C LEU A 156 -2.68 3.86 15.17
N SER A 157 -2.00 3.34 14.15
CA SER A 157 -2.37 2.06 13.53
C SER A 157 -2.14 0.89 14.49
N MET A 158 -0.98 0.86 15.15
CA MET A 158 -0.69 -0.10 16.22
C MET A 158 -1.68 0.01 17.37
N ALA A 159 -1.94 1.23 17.84
CA ALA A 159 -2.91 1.47 18.92
C ALA A 159 -4.31 0.97 18.57
N ALA A 160 -4.77 1.19 17.33
CA ALA A 160 -6.07 0.70 16.87
C ALA A 160 -6.18 -0.83 16.95
N ALA A 161 -5.12 -1.56 16.54
CA ALA A 161 -5.08 -3.01 16.68
C ALA A 161 -5.03 -3.46 18.15
N CYS A 162 -4.22 -2.81 18.98
CA CYS A 162 -4.12 -3.14 20.42
C CYS A 162 -5.42 -2.90 21.17
N ILE A 163 -6.12 -1.80 20.90
CA ILE A 163 -7.43 -1.50 21.48
C ILE A 163 -8.44 -2.56 21.10
N GLU A 164 -8.46 -2.99 19.83
CA GLU A 164 -9.35 -4.04 19.37
C GLU A 164 -9.07 -5.38 20.08
N LEU A 165 -7.80 -5.82 20.11
CA LEU A 165 -7.42 -7.05 20.83
C LEU A 165 -7.81 -6.98 22.30
N LYS A 166 -7.61 -5.82 22.95
CA LYS A 166 -7.98 -5.62 24.35
C LYS A 166 -9.49 -5.62 24.57
N GLY A 167 -10.26 -5.16 23.59
CA GLY A 167 -11.73 -5.26 23.56
C GLY A 167 -12.22 -6.70 23.43
N LEU A 168 -11.55 -7.50 22.59
CA LEU A 168 -11.87 -8.91 22.36
C LEU A 168 -11.49 -9.80 23.56
N ASN A 169 -10.32 -9.55 24.16
CA ASN A 169 -9.93 -10.19 25.42
C ASN A 169 -9.27 -9.18 26.39
N PRO A 170 -10.04 -8.70 27.39
CA PRO A 170 -9.53 -7.74 28.39
C PRO A 170 -8.40 -8.28 29.27
N ARG A 171 -8.14 -9.60 29.28
CA ARG A 171 -7.09 -10.25 30.07
C ARG A 171 -5.76 -10.38 29.34
N LEU A 172 -5.66 -9.93 28.09
CA LEU A 172 -4.37 -9.83 27.38
C LEU A 172 -3.45 -8.84 28.10
N ASN A 173 -2.16 -9.19 28.18
CA ASN A 173 -1.13 -8.31 28.68
C ASN A 173 -0.44 -7.61 27.48
N ILE A 174 -0.91 -6.41 27.11
CA ILE A 174 -0.41 -5.69 25.95
C ILE A 174 0.58 -4.61 26.40
N THR A 175 1.81 -4.67 25.90
CA THR A 175 2.83 -3.64 26.02
C THR A 175 3.05 -2.94 24.69
N THR A 176 3.30 -1.64 24.72
CA THR A 176 3.51 -0.84 23.51
C THR A 176 4.77 -0.01 23.60
N ASP A 177 5.50 0.11 22.49
CA ASP A 177 6.61 1.04 22.35
C ASP A 177 6.61 1.70 20.96
N ALA A 178 7.14 2.93 20.88
CA ALA A 178 7.29 3.70 19.65
C ALA A 178 8.56 4.58 19.73
N SER A 179 9.69 3.95 19.94
CA SER A 179 10.99 4.59 20.11
C SER A 179 11.72 4.79 18.78
N GLU A 180 12.71 5.67 18.79
CA GLU A 180 13.65 5.83 17.67
C GLU A 180 14.57 4.60 17.53
N HIS A 181 14.88 3.94 18.66
CA HIS A 181 15.60 2.68 18.69
C HIS A 181 14.89 1.59 17.89
N ASP A 182 13.61 1.36 18.17
CA ASP A 182 12.82 0.36 17.46
C ASP A 182 12.56 0.76 15.99
N ALA A 183 12.49 2.06 15.71
CA ALA A 183 12.35 2.56 14.35
C ALA A 183 13.48 2.10 13.42
N TYR A 184 14.69 1.87 13.92
CA TYR A 184 15.79 1.34 13.15
C TYR A 184 15.46 -0.06 12.57
N TYR A 185 14.88 -0.93 13.38
CA TYR A 185 14.51 -2.30 12.98
C TYR A 185 13.20 -2.38 12.20
N LEU A 186 12.32 -1.38 12.38
CA LEU A 186 11.00 -1.35 11.76
C LEU A 186 10.95 -0.59 10.43
N LYS A 187 12.01 0.14 10.06
CA LYS A 187 12.07 0.82 8.76
C LYS A 187 12.36 -0.18 7.65
N TYR A 188 11.51 -0.16 6.60
CA TYR A 188 11.70 -1.00 5.41
C TYR A 188 12.93 -0.61 4.56
N LYS A 189 13.48 0.58 4.77
CA LYS A 189 14.71 1.04 4.12
C LYS A 189 15.90 0.76 5.02
N ASN A 190 16.74 -0.16 4.61
CA ASN A 190 18.06 -0.31 5.19
C ASN A 190 19.03 0.59 4.40
N PRO A 191 19.65 1.61 5.01
CA PRO A 191 20.53 2.53 4.29
C PRO A 191 21.70 1.81 3.59
N VAL A 192 22.26 0.77 4.18
CA VAL A 192 23.37 0.00 3.59
C VAL A 192 22.99 -0.66 2.28
N TYR A 193 21.76 -1.20 2.17
CA TYR A 193 21.28 -1.85 0.95
C TYR A 193 20.59 -0.88 -0.01
N SER A 194 19.92 0.16 0.51
CA SER A 194 19.18 1.08 -0.34
C SER A 194 20.09 1.89 -1.26
N ASP A 195 21.25 2.33 -0.78
CA ASP A 195 22.20 3.11 -1.57
C ASP A 195 22.85 2.25 -2.66
N SER A 196 23.21 1.01 -2.34
CA SER A 196 23.71 0.05 -3.32
C SER A 196 22.67 -0.31 -4.39
N CYS A 197 21.43 -0.53 -3.99
CA CYS A 197 20.33 -0.80 -4.93
C CYS A 197 20.04 0.41 -5.83
N GLN A 198 20.09 1.64 -5.29
CA GLN A 198 19.89 2.87 -6.06
C GLN A 198 20.99 3.06 -7.07
N GLN A 199 22.26 2.91 -6.69
CA GLN A 199 23.39 3.00 -7.59
C GLN A 199 23.32 1.98 -8.74
N ASN A 200 22.93 0.74 -8.43
CA ASN A 200 22.74 -0.30 -9.44
C ASN A 200 21.58 0.03 -10.38
N ALA A 201 20.47 0.55 -9.87
CA ALA A 201 19.33 0.97 -10.68
C ALA A 201 19.68 2.15 -11.59
N ASP A 202 20.39 3.16 -11.07
CA ASP A 202 20.82 4.33 -11.83
C ASP A 202 21.80 3.95 -12.96
N SER A 203 22.73 3.03 -12.67
CA SER A 203 23.68 2.49 -13.66
C SER A 203 22.96 1.69 -14.76
N ALA A 204 22.01 0.84 -14.39
CA ALA A 204 21.22 0.07 -15.36
C ALA A 204 20.34 0.98 -16.23
N PHE A 205 19.78 2.04 -15.65
CA PHE A 205 18.96 3.02 -16.36
C PHE A 205 19.81 3.85 -17.34
N ALA A 206 21.00 4.28 -16.92
CA ALA A 206 21.93 4.99 -17.80
C ALA A 206 22.32 4.12 -19.00
N ALA A 207 22.71 2.87 -18.77
CA ALA A 207 23.06 1.92 -19.84
C ALA A 207 21.89 1.59 -20.79
N ALA A 208 20.65 1.66 -20.31
CA ALA A 208 19.46 1.45 -21.16
C ALA A 208 19.15 2.67 -22.05
N ARG A 209 19.54 3.88 -21.64
CA ARG A 209 19.36 5.11 -22.45
C ARG A 209 20.38 5.28 -23.56
N GLU A 210 21.51 4.59 -23.50
CA GLU A 210 22.56 4.62 -24.49
C GLU A 210 22.36 3.60 -25.63
N ARG A 211 21.34 2.77 -25.56
CA ARG A 211 20.93 1.80 -26.59
C ARG A 211 19.76 2.32 -27.42
#